data_ea8f4dbab004fd32720c2cd0d6d984a1
#
_entry.id   ea8f4dbab004fd32720c2cd0d6d984a1
#
_cell.length_a   1.000
_cell.length_b   1.000
_cell.length_c   1.000
_cell.angle_alpha   90.00
_cell.angle_beta   90.00
_cell.angle_gamma   90.00
#
_symmetry.space_group_name_H-M   'P 1'
#
loop_
_entity.id
_entity.type
_entity.pdbx_description
1 polymer ?
#
loop_
_entity_poly.entity_id
_entity_poly.type
_entity_poly.pdbx_seq_one_letter_code
_entity_poly.pdbx_strand_id
1 'polypeptide(L)'
;MKKNLIQEIKTLENLPNSIKEINNFRKNDNSDVSALVKILKKDSLIVSNILKISNSNLFGGNYKIETLNKAVELLGVKLILAISIGTIISKTINKNLFAYAVTNDDFFYSSALSAIFIDNWLGQINEDLRNELLLPAFLQDIGKFIISQLIQDDRQTEFFLKSLVETDDISACELEFTGYTCSRISANIFKHWDFSHNIIFPIAFTQDLENCPKDFLHKAEVLNVVKILCDIRNPLSNNNIEKALKKVLEYNFDVEYFLNSLDSIRERIEKNSQHSLSNN
;
A
#
# COMPACT_ATOMS: atom_id res chain seq x y z
N MET A 1 -6.14 -12.08 -27.17
CA MET A 1 -7.07 -12.91 -26.36
C MET A 1 -6.84 -12.50 -24.90
N LYS A 2 -7.78 -11.79 -24.28
CA LYS A 2 -7.59 -11.35 -22.87
C LYS A 2 -7.42 -12.63 -22.01
N LYS A 3 -6.25 -12.80 -21.40
CA LYS A 3 -6.02 -13.90 -20.44
C LYS A 3 -7.08 -13.79 -19.35
N ASN A 4 -7.64 -14.92 -18.96
CA ASN A 4 -8.67 -14.94 -17.92
C ASN A 4 -7.99 -14.68 -16.56
N LEU A 5 -8.05 -13.43 -16.10
CA LEU A 5 -7.51 -12.99 -14.81
C LEU A 5 -7.89 -13.91 -13.64
N ILE A 6 -9.14 -14.43 -13.65
CA ILE A 6 -9.60 -15.35 -12.61
C ILE A 6 -8.76 -16.63 -12.60
N GLN A 7 -8.30 -17.09 -13.76
CA GLN A 7 -7.40 -18.25 -13.82
C GLN A 7 -6.00 -17.90 -13.29
N GLU A 8 -5.45 -16.74 -13.63
CA GLU A 8 -4.16 -16.28 -13.08
C GLU A 8 -4.21 -16.23 -11.55
N ILE A 9 -5.25 -15.64 -10.96
CA ILE A 9 -5.40 -15.57 -9.50
C ILE A 9 -5.56 -16.98 -8.89
N LYS A 10 -6.28 -17.89 -9.54
CA LYS A 10 -6.45 -19.27 -9.06
C LYS A 10 -5.15 -20.09 -9.09
N THR A 11 -4.18 -19.70 -9.90
CA THR A 11 -2.85 -20.35 -9.95
C THR A 11 -1.89 -19.84 -8.89
N LEU A 12 -2.24 -18.77 -8.17
CA LEU A 12 -1.42 -18.28 -7.07
C LEU A 12 -1.29 -19.35 -5.99
N GLU A 13 -0.07 -19.53 -5.51
CA GLU A 13 0.20 -20.46 -4.42
C GLU A 13 -0.55 -20.07 -3.14
N ASN A 14 -0.82 -21.04 -2.28
CA ASN A 14 -1.37 -20.77 -0.96
C ASN A 14 -0.39 -19.94 -0.14
N LEU A 15 -0.93 -19.02 0.67
CA LEU A 15 -0.11 -18.23 1.57
C LEU A 15 0.67 -19.12 2.55
N PRO A 16 1.96 -18.84 2.76
CA PRO A 16 2.78 -19.58 3.72
C PRO A 16 2.23 -19.53 5.14
N ASN A 17 2.56 -20.51 5.97
CA ASN A 17 2.14 -20.55 7.38
C ASN A 17 2.60 -19.32 8.19
N SER A 18 3.65 -18.62 7.76
CA SER A 18 4.11 -17.38 8.38
C SER A 18 3.03 -16.29 8.44
N ILE A 19 2.12 -16.22 7.46
CA ILE A 19 0.96 -15.31 7.52
C ILE A 19 0.02 -15.70 8.68
N LYS A 20 -0.20 -16.99 8.91
CA LYS A 20 -1.02 -17.46 10.03
C LYS A 20 -0.38 -17.09 11.38
N GLU A 21 0.94 -17.24 11.49
CA GLU A 21 1.68 -16.83 12.70
C GLU A 21 1.55 -15.32 12.96
N ILE A 22 1.71 -14.50 11.92
CA ILE A 22 1.56 -13.04 12.00
C ILE A 22 0.12 -12.64 12.32
N ASN A 23 -0.89 -13.25 11.68
CA ASN A 23 -2.30 -12.98 11.97
C ASN A 23 -2.70 -13.42 13.39
N ASN A 24 -2.17 -14.54 13.90
CA ASN A 24 -2.40 -14.98 15.27
C ASN A 24 -1.78 -13.98 16.26
N PHE A 25 -0.56 -13.50 15.97
CA PHE A 25 0.06 -12.45 16.76
C PHE A 25 -0.83 -11.20 16.81
N ARG A 26 -1.33 -10.75 15.67
CA ARG A 26 -2.21 -9.56 15.55
C ARG A 26 -3.50 -9.66 16.37
N LYS A 27 -4.05 -10.87 16.55
CA LYS A 27 -5.29 -11.11 17.30
C LYS A 27 -5.10 -11.19 18.82
N ASN A 28 -3.86 -11.31 19.29
CA ASN A 28 -3.54 -11.43 20.69
C ASN A 28 -3.07 -10.09 21.27
N ASP A 29 -3.93 -9.38 21.97
CA ASP A 29 -3.66 -8.05 22.54
C ASP A 29 -2.50 -8.00 23.54
N ASN A 30 -2.11 -9.13 24.13
CA ASN A 30 -1.01 -9.26 25.09
C ASN A 30 0.29 -9.81 24.44
N SER A 31 0.46 -9.72 23.13
CA SER A 31 1.61 -10.31 22.47
C SER A 31 2.88 -9.48 22.68
N ASP A 32 3.91 -10.12 23.22
CA ASP A 32 5.23 -9.53 23.43
C ASP A 32 5.93 -9.22 22.09
N VAL A 33 6.46 -8.00 21.95
CA VAL A 33 7.25 -7.56 20.79
C VAL A 33 8.40 -8.53 20.49
N SER A 34 9.01 -9.12 21.52
CA SER A 34 10.09 -10.10 21.35
C SER A 34 9.62 -11.37 20.61
N ALA A 35 8.37 -11.78 20.81
CA ALA A 35 7.76 -12.89 20.08
C ALA A 35 7.56 -12.52 18.59
N LEU A 36 7.10 -11.31 18.31
CA LEU A 36 6.99 -10.81 16.92
C LEU A 36 8.35 -10.83 16.23
N VAL A 37 9.37 -10.26 16.85
CA VAL A 37 10.72 -10.19 16.28
C VAL A 37 11.27 -11.60 15.98
N LYS A 38 10.97 -12.60 16.82
CA LYS A 38 11.36 -14.00 16.55
C LYS A 38 10.66 -14.58 15.31
N ILE A 39 9.37 -14.25 15.10
CA ILE A 39 8.63 -14.66 13.90
C ILE A 39 9.24 -14.01 12.66
N LEU A 40 9.48 -12.69 12.69
CA LEU A 40 9.98 -11.93 11.56
C LEU A 40 11.39 -12.34 11.13
N LYS A 41 12.26 -12.68 12.07
CA LYS A 41 13.64 -13.13 11.78
C LYS A 41 13.72 -14.43 10.96
N LYS A 42 12.63 -15.20 10.85
CA LYS A 42 12.58 -16.42 10.05
C LYS A 42 12.65 -16.15 8.53
N ASP A 43 12.31 -14.94 8.08
CA ASP A 43 12.34 -14.55 6.66
C ASP A 43 13.21 -13.30 6.46
N SER A 44 14.36 -13.48 5.80
CA SER A 44 15.33 -12.40 5.55
C SER A 44 14.77 -11.29 4.65
N LEU A 45 13.81 -11.57 3.76
CA LEU A 45 13.18 -10.56 2.91
C LEU A 45 12.28 -9.62 3.74
N ILE A 46 11.54 -10.18 4.70
CA ILE A 46 10.74 -9.38 5.66
C ILE A 46 11.68 -8.44 6.44
N VAL A 47 12.78 -8.98 6.99
CA VAL A 47 13.78 -8.18 7.71
C VAL A 47 14.32 -7.06 6.82
N SER A 48 14.71 -7.39 5.58
CA SER A 48 15.25 -6.43 4.62
C SER A 48 14.26 -5.30 4.32
N ASN A 49 13.00 -5.63 4.01
CA ASN A 49 11.98 -4.61 3.70
C ASN A 49 11.65 -3.72 4.90
N ILE A 50 11.55 -4.30 6.10
CA ILE A 50 11.36 -3.52 7.32
C ILE A 50 12.51 -2.53 7.52
N LEU A 51 13.77 -2.97 7.41
CA LEU A 51 14.93 -2.10 7.58
C LEU A 51 15.04 -1.05 6.47
N LYS A 52 14.73 -1.39 5.22
CA LYS A 52 14.69 -0.43 4.11
C LYS A 52 13.68 0.69 4.37
N ILE A 53 12.46 0.35 4.77
CA ILE A 53 11.42 1.34 5.09
C ILE A 53 11.81 2.17 6.30
N SER A 54 12.36 1.56 7.35
CA SER A 54 12.82 2.27 8.55
C SER A 54 13.92 3.30 8.24
N ASN A 55 14.74 3.03 7.24
CA ASN A 55 15.84 3.90 6.81
C ASN A 55 15.48 4.80 5.61
N SER A 56 14.23 4.77 5.14
CA SER A 56 13.77 5.68 4.10
C SER A 56 13.54 7.09 4.65
N ASN A 57 13.41 8.08 3.76
CA ASN A 57 13.13 9.46 4.15
C ASN A 57 11.75 9.64 4.83
N LEU A 58 10.86 8.65 4.76
CA LEU A 58 9.59 8.64 5.50
C LEU A 58 9.80 8.63 7.03
N PHE A 59 10.87 7.98 7.51
CA PHE A 59 11.15 7.78 8.93
C PHE A 59 12.53 8.27 9.35
N GLY A 60 13.40 8.58 8.39
CA GLY A 60 14.81 8.85 8.56
C GLY A 60 15.11 9.70 9.79
N GLY A 61 16.09 9.26 10.52
CA GLY A 61 16.63 9.95 11.68
C GLY A 61 18.14 10.12 11.54
N ASN A 62 18.76 10.74 12.53
CA ASN A 62 20.21 10.94 12.59
C ASN A 62 21.00 9.62 12.68
N TYR A 63 20.33 8.48 12.77
CA TYR A 63 20.96 7.18 12.98
C TYR A 63 20.34 6.12 12.09
N LYS A 64 21.22 5.27 11.51
CA LYS A 64 20.80 4.10 10.75
C LYS A 64 20.13 3.07 11.65
N ILE A 65 18.96 2.61 11.25
CA ILE A 65 18.24 1.52 11.91
C ILE A 65 18.78 0.18 11.41
N GLU A 66 19.45 -0.56 12.28
CA GLU A 66 20.12 -1.82 11.93
C GLU A 66 19.48 -3.05 12.57
N THR A 67 18.50 -2.87 13.46
CA THR A 67 17.85 -3.97 14.17
C THR A 67 16.34 -3.91 14.10
N LEU A 68 15.69 -5.08 14.07
CA LEU A 68 14.23 -5.17 14.10
C LEU A 68 13.61 -4.53 15.35
N ASN A 69 14.26 -4.61 16.51
CA ASN A 69 13.75 -3.99 17.74
C ASN A 69 13.63 -2.48 17.56
N LYS A 70 14.69 -1.83 17.08
CA LYS A 70 14.67 -0.38 16.77
C LYS A 70 13.66 -0.04 15.68
N ALA A 71 13.51 -0.91 14.67
CA ALA A 71 12.50 -0.74 13.64
C ALA A 71 11.07 -0.80 14.21
N VAL A 72 10.79 -1.73 15.13
CA VAL A 72 9.48 -1.82 15.81
C VAL A 72 9.20 -0.60 16.69
N GLU A 73 10.22 -0.10 17.40
CA GLU A 73 10.09 1.15 18.19
C GLU A 73 9.76 2.35 17.31
N LEU A 74 10.40 2.44 16.13
CA LEU A 74 10.21 3.55 15.19
C LEU A 74 8.89 3.48 14.42
N LEU A 75 8.58 2.32 13.85
CA LEU A 75 7.45 2.11 12.93
C LEU A 75 6.15 1.73 13.65
N GLY A 76 6.26 1.22 14.86
CA GLY A 76 5.14 0.62 15.58
C GLY A 76 4.76 -0.76 15.04
N VAL A 77 4.12 -1.56 15.90
CA VAL A 77 3.75 -2.95 15.60
C VAL A 77 2.83 -3.06 14.38
N LYS A 78 1.85 -2.15 14.23
CA LYS A 78 0.85 -2.22 13.15
C LYS A 78 1.47 -2.09 11.78
N LEU A 79 2.38 -1.12 11.58
CA LEU A 79 3.06 -0.93 10.30
C LEU A 79 4.05 -2.07 10.02
N ILE A 80 4.75 -2.57 11.03
CA ILE A 80 5.61 -3.76 10.92
C ILE A 80 4.80 -4.97 10.42
N LEU A 81 3.61 -5.20 10.96
CA LEU A 81 2.72 -6.29 10.51
C LEU A 81 2.27 -6.07 9.05
N ALA A 82 1.92 -4.84 8.68
CA ALA A 82 1.52 -4.51 7.30
C ALA A 82 2.65 -4.75 6.30
N ILE A 83 3.87 -4.30 6.60
CA ILE A 83 5.07 -4.55 5.78
C ILE A 83 5.32 -6.07 5.65
N SER A 84 5.22 -6.80 6.76
CA SER A 84 5.47 -8.25 6.77
C SER A 84 4.46 -9.01 5.92
N ILE A 85 3.17 -8.70 6.05
CA ILE A 85 2.09 -9.28 5.24
C ILE A 85 2.29 -8.94 3.77
N GLY A 86 2.54 -7.66 3.45
CA GLY A 86 2.79 -7.21 2.08
C GLY A 86 4.01 -7.90 1.45
N THR A 87 5.09 -8.10 2.22
CA THR A 87 6.29 -8.82 1.77
C THR A 87 5.98 -10.27 1.43
N ILE A 88 5.24 -10.98 2.28
CA ILE A 88 4.87 -12.37 2.02
C ILE A 88 3.98 -12.46 0.78
N ILE A 89 3.00 -11.57 0.65
CA ILE A 89 2.08 -11.52 -0.48
C ILE A 89 2.83 -11.25 -1.78
N SER A 90 3.67 -10.23 -1.84
CA SER A 90 4.45 -9.89 -3.04
C SER A 90 5.41 -11.03 -3.45
N LYS A 91 6.04 -11.68 -2.48
CA LYS A 91 6.89 -12.87 -2.70
C LYS A 91 6.08 -14.05 -3.26
N THR A 92 4.86 -14.28 -2.75
CA THR A 92 3.99 -15.37 -3.22
C THR A 92 3.47 -15.11 -4.63
N ILE A 93 3.13 -13.85 -4.96
CA ILE A 93 2.75 -13.45 -6.33
C ILE A 93 3.94 -13.60 -7.28
N ASN A 94 5.16 -13.29 -6.83
CA ASN A 94 6.42 -13.44 -7.56
C ASN A 94 6.39 -12.80 -8.97
N LYS A 95 5.91 -11.58 -9.08
CA LYS A 95 5.84 -10.76 -10.29
C LYS A 95 6.56 -9.43 -10.06
N ASN A 96 6.80 -8.69 -11.14
CA ASN A 96 7.44 -7.37 -11.11
C ASN A 96 6.48 -6.26 -11.55
N LEU A 97 6.93 -5.03 -11.45
CA LEU A 97 6.15 -3.82 -11.77
C LEU A 97 6.69 -3.08 -13.02
N PHE A 98 7.40 -3.75 -13.89
CA PHE A 98 8.05 -3.14 -15.07
C PHE A 98 7.08 -2.42 -16.00
N ALA A 99 5.83 -2.90 -16.11
CA ALA A 99 4.84 -2.21 -16.92
C ALA A 99 4.51 -0.79 -16.42
N TYR A 100 4.73 -0.51 -15.14
CA TYR A 100 4.57 0.83 -14.55
C TYR A 100 5.87 1.65 -14.51
N ALA A 101 6.98 1.11 -14.98
CA ALA A 101 8.34 1.68 -14.88
C ALA A 101 8.77 1.97 -13.42
N VAL A 102 8.36 1.13 -12.48
CA VAL A 102 8.71 1.22 -11.05
C VAL A 102 9.26 -0.11 -10.53
N THR A 103 9.92 -0.06 -9.38
CA THR A 103 10.52 -1.21 -8.70
C THR A 103 9.63 -1.73 -7.57
N ASN A 104 9.99 -2.89 -7.01
CA ASN A 104 9.34 -3.38 -5.80
C ASN A 104 9.63 -2.46 -4.59
N ASP A 105 10.79 -1.80 -4.55
CA ASP A 105 11.10 -0.84 -3.47
C ASP A 105 10.18 0.39 -3.54
N ASP A 106 9.84 0.88 -4.76
CA ASP A 106 8.86 1.96 -4.95
C ASP A 106 7.47 1.54 -4.48
N PHE A 107 7.08 0.28 -4.72
CA PHE A 107 5.83 -0.26 -4.19
C PHE A 107 5.80 -0.24 -2.67
N PHE A 108 6.85 -0.74 -2.02
CA PHE A 108 6.90 -0.76 -0.55
C PHE A 108 6.95 0.65 0.04
N TYR A 109 7.66 1.58 -0.61
CA TYR A 109 7.69 2.98 -0.21
C TYR A 109 6.29 3.63 -0.28
N SER A 110 5.60 3.52 -1.41
CA SER A 110 4.25 4.06 -1.61
C SER A 110 3.23 3.41 -0.68
N SER A 111 3.31 2.10 -0.47
CA SER A 111 2.46 1.37 0.48
C SER A 111 2.67 1.82 1.93
N ALA A 112 3.94 2.01 2.34
CA ALA A 112 4.25 2.53 3.67
C ALA A 112 3.77 3.97 3.83
N LEU A 113 3.96 4.81 2.82
CA LEU A 113 3.46 6.19 2.79
C LEU A 113 1.93 6.24 2.94
N SER A 114 1.22 5.35 2.24
CA SER A 114 -0.24 5.22 2.35
C SER A 114 -0.69 4.90 3.77
N ALA A 115 -0.02 3.95 4.43
CA ALA A 115 -0.31 3.57 5.82
C ALA A 115 0.03 4.71 6.80
N ILE A 116 1.17 5.41 6.61
CA ILE A 116 1.55 6.57 7.43
C ILE A 116 0.57 7.72 7.26
N PHE A 117 0.11 7.96 6.03
CA PHE A 117 -0.88 9.01 5.78
C PHE A 117 -2.20 8.70 6.51
N ILE A 118 -2.68 7.47 6.46
CA ILE A 118 -3.83 7.01 7.26
C ILE A 118 -3.59 7.23 8.75
N ASP A 119 -2.42 6.86 9.25
CA ASP A 119 -2.08 7.00 10.67
C ASP A 119 -2.12 8.47 11.13
N ASN A 120 -1.53 9.38 10.35
CA ASN A 120 -1.53 10.80 10.66
C ASN A 120 -2.90 11.45 10.48
N TRP A 121 -3.60 11.17 9.38
CA TRP A 121 -4.87 11.80 9.04
C TRP A 121 -5.99 11.37 9.96
N LEU A 122 -6.18 10.05 10.11
CA LEU A 122 -7.29 9.51 10.91
C LEU A 122 -6.93 9.40 12.40
N GLY A 123 -5.66 9.38 12.77
CA GLY A 123 -5.23 9.25 14.15
C GLY A 123 -5.72 10.38 15.05
N GLN A 124 -6.01 11.55 14.48
CA GLN A 124 -6.55 12.70 15.18
C GLN A 124 -8.10 12.77 15.18
N ILE A 125 -8.74 12.00 14.28
CA ILE A 125 -10.19 12.10 14.02
C ILE A 125 -10.93 10.87 14.55
N ASN A 126 -10.43 9.66 14.21
CA ASN A 126 -11.11 8.41 14.47
C ASN A 126 -10.09 7.25 14.57
N GLU A 127 -9.75 6.89 15.80
CA GLU A 127 -8.76 5.86 16.08
C GLU A 127 -9.19 4.46 15.58
N ASP A 128 -10.47 4.13 15.67
CA ASP A 128 -10.98 2.83 15.23
C ASP A 128 -10.86 2.71 13.70
N LEU A 129 -11.29 3.74 12.97
CA LEU A 129 -11.18 3.79 11.51
C LEU A 129 -9.71 3.75 11.06
N ARG A 130 -8.82 4.47 11.73
CA ARG A 130 -7.36 4.40 11.51
C ARG A 130 -6.86 2.96 11.64
N ASN A 131 -7.23 2.28 12.72
CA ASN A 131 -6.78 0.93 13.00
C ASN A 131 -7.28 -0.09 11.96
N GLU A 132 -8.49 0.10 11.45
CA GLU A 132 -9.08 -0.75 10.42
C GLU A 132 -8.46 -0.52 9.04
N LEU A 133 -8.06 0.73 8.71
CA LEU A 133 -7.63 1.09 7.36
C LEU A 133 -6.11 1.04 7.14
N LEU A 134 -5.28 0.97 8.17
CA LEU A 134 -3.83 0.96 8.03
C LEU A 134 -3.34 -0.20 7.14
N LEU A 135 -3.79 -1.42 7.42
CA LEU A 135 -3.44 -2.59 6.61
C LEU A 135 -4.05 -2.55 5.20
N PRO A 136 -5.35 -2.25 5.00
CA PRO A 136 -5.91 -2.02 3.66
C PRO A 136 -5.17 -0.96 2.85
N ALA A 137 -4.80 0.17 3.44
CA ALA A 137 -4.05 1.22 2.75
C ALA A 137 -2.67 0.74 2.26
N PHE A 138 -1.98 -0.05 3.09
CA PHE A 138 -0.69 -0.65 2.69
C PHE A 138 -0.86 -1.65 1.54
N LEU A 139 -1.94 -2.43 1.52
CA LEU A 139 -2.13 -3.55 0.58
C LEU A 139 -2.92 -3.20 -0.68
N GLN A 140 -3.57 -2.03 -0.77
CA GLN A 140 -4.54 -1.72 -1.81
C GLN A 140 -4.01 -1.82 -3.25
N ASP A 141 -2.70 -1.66 -3.45
CA ASP A 141 -2.06 -1.68 -4.76
C ASP A 141 -1.41 -3.02 -5.14
N ILE A 142 -1.60 -4.07 -4.35
CA ILE A 142 -1.00 -5.39 -4.61
C ILE A 142 -1.41 -5.99 -5.98
N GLY A 143 -2.58 -5.63 -6.49
CA GLY A 143 -3.08 -6.03 -7.80
C GLY A 143 -2.22 -5.55 -8.97
N LYS A 144 -1.43 -4.48 -8.79
CA LYS A 144 -0.53 -3.95 -9.82
C LYS A 144 0.52 -4.98 -10.28
N PHE A 145 0.93 -5.91 -9.42
CA PHE A 145 1.82 -7.01 -9.81
C PHE A 145 1.21 -7.90 -10.90
N ILE A 146 -0.07 -8.23 -10.77
CA ILE A 146 -0.79 -9.05 -11.76
C ILE A 146 -1.06 -8.24 -13.03
N ILE A 147 -1.49 -6.98 -12.92
CA ILE A 147 -1.69 -6.08 -14.05
C ILE A 147 -0.38 -5.95 -14.84
N SER A 148 0.72 -5.67 -14.17
CA SER A 148 2.03 -5.54 -14.80
C SER A 148 2.40 -6.79 -15.59
N GLN A 149 2.17 -7.98 -15.03
CA GLN A 149 2.42 -9.23 -15.73
C GLN A 149 1.53 -9.40 -16.97
N LEU A 150 0.22 -9.10 -16.87
CA LEU A 150 -0.70 -9.20 -18.01
C LEU A 150 -0.28 -8.30 -19.17
N ILE A 151 0.11 -7.05 -18.88
CA ILE A 151 0.57 -6.08 -19.87
C ILE A 151 1.88 -6.53 -20.53
N GLN A 152 2.82 -7.08 -19.74
CA GLN A 152 4.08 -7.62 -20.27
C GLN A 152 3.84 -8.86 -21.16
N ASP A 153 2.98 -9.77 -20.73
CA ASP A 153 2.64 -10.99 -21.48
C ASP A 153 2.00 -10.66 -22.83
N ASP A 154 1.17 -9.62 -22.89
CA ASP A 154 0.55 -9.13 -24.13
C ASP A 154 1.48 -8.20 -24.94
N ARG A 155 2.71 -7.96 -24.48
CA ARG A 155 3.72 -7.08 -25.11
C ARG A 155 3.24 -5.64 -25.30
N GLN A 156 2.43 -5.15 -24.35
CA GLN A 156 1.81 -3.81 -24.41
C GLN A 156 2.51 -2.77 -23.52
N THR A 157 3.67 -3.11 -22.92
CA THR A 157 4.34 -2.25 -21.94
C THR A 157 4.60 -0.83 -22.44
N GLU A 158 5.13 -0.68 -23.65
CA GLU A 158 5.44 0.64 -24.24
C GLU A 158 4.16 1.47 -24.47
N PHE A 159 3.10 0.85 -24.99
CA PHE A 159 1.82 1.50 -25.21
C PHE A 159 1.15 1.90 -23.89
N PHE A 160 1.20 1.03 -22.88
CA PHE A 160 0.68 1.30 -21.56
C PHE A 160 1.41 2.48 -20.89
N LEU A 161 2.75 2.51 -20.93
CA LEU A 161 3.55 3.60 -20.40
C LEU A 161 3.23 4.94 -21.11
N LYS A 162 3.06 4.91 -22.42
CA LYS A 162 2.65 6.09 -23.20
C LYS A 162 1.27 6.58 -22.77
N SER A 163 0.30 5.67 -22.67
CA SER A 163 -1.05 5.99 -22.21
C SER A 163 -1.05 6.58 -20.79
N LEU A 164 -0.24 6.05 -19.87
CA LEU A 164 -0.08 6.57 -18.51
C LEU A 164 0.43 8.03 -18.45
N VAL A 165 1.25 8.42 -19.43
CA VAL A 165 1.75 9.81 -19.54
C VAL A 165 0.69 10.72 -20.15
N GLU A 166 -0.03 10.24 -21.17
CA GLU A 166 -1.00 11.04 -21.93
C GLU A 166 -2.30 11.29 -21.15
N THR A 167 -2.80 10.28 -20.43
CA THR A 167 -4.08 10.38 -19.72
C THR A 167 -3.92 10.83 -18.27
N ASP A 168 -2.77 10.57 -17.64
CA ASP A 168 -2.52 10.78 -16.21
C ASP A 168 -3.62 10.16 -15.30
N ASP A 169 -4.23 9.09 -15.79
CA ASP A 169 -5.24 8.28 -15.09
C ASP A 169 -4.86 6.80 -15.17
N ILE A 170 -4.18 6.33 -14.12
CA ILE A 170 -3.72 4.93 -14.04
C ILE A 170 -4.90 3.96 -14.08
N SER A 171 -6.00 4.30 -13.43
CA SER A 171 -7.18 3.43 -13.37
C SER A 171 -7.81 3.23 -14.75
N ALA A 172 -7.95 4.31 -15.52
CA ALA A 172 -8.45 4.25 -16.88
C ALA A 172 -7.53 3.40 -17.77
N CYS A 173 -6.21 3.59 -17.67
CA CYS A 173 -5.23 2.80 -18.43
C CYS A 173 -5.29 1.31 -18.04
N GLU A 174 -5.32 0.98 -16.74
CA GLU A 174 -5.46 -0.39 -16.26
C GLU A 174 -6.70 -1.08 -16.87
N LEU A 175 -7.84 -0.37 -16.82
CA LEU A 175 -9.11 -0.86 -17.36
C LEU A 175 -9.07 -1.06 -18.89
N GLU A 176 -8.49 -0.11 -19.62
CA GLU A 176 -8.36 -0.16 -21.08
C GLU A 176 -7.51 -1.37 -21.51
N PHE A 177 -6.34 -1.52 -20.91
CA PHE A 177 -5.37 -2.54 -21.35
C PHE A 177 -5.71 -3.95 -20.86
N THR A 178 -6.28 -4.08 -19.64
CA THR A 178 -6.53 -5.39 -19.05
C THR A 178 -8.00 -5.74 -18.91
N GLY A 179 -8.90 -4.75 -18.90
CA GLY A 179 -10.31 -4.89 -18.59
C GLY A 179 -10.60 -4.92 -17.09
N TYR A 180 -9.61 -4.60 -16.24
CA TYR A 180 -9.74 -4.62 -14.79
C TYR A 180 -8.99 -3.45 -14.15
N THR A 181 -9.51 -2.95 -13.03
CA THR A 181 -8.80 -2.00 -12.18
C THR A 181 -7.93 -2.72 -11.14
N CYS A 182 -6.88 -2.07 -10.68
CA CYS A 182 -6.02 -2.60 -9.61
C CYS A 182 -6.84 -2.99 -8.37
N SER A 183 -7.79 -2.17 -7.96
CA SER A 183 -8.64 -2.42 -6.79
C SER A 183 -9.41 -3.72 -6.90
N ARG A 184 -9.98 -4.00 -8.08
CA ARG A 184 -10.72 -5.23 -8.33
C ARG A 184 -9.82 -6.46 -8.31
N ILE A 185 -8.62 -6.34 -8.85
CA ILE A 185 -7.63 -7.42 -8.83
C ILE A 185 -7.15 -7.68 -7.40
N SER A 186 -6.78 -6.64 -6.66
CA SER A 186 -6.37 -6.76 -5.26
C SER A 186 -7.43 -7.48 -4.42
N ALA A 187 -8.68 -7.07 -4.56
CA ALA A 187 -9.79 -7.69 -3.85
C ALA A 187 -9.97 -9.19 -4.20
N ASN A 188 -9.83 -9.57 -5.48
CA ASN A 188 -9.91 -10.97 -5.89
C ASN A 188 -8.74 -11.81 -5.35
N ILE A 189 -7.54 -11.24 -5.27
CA ILE A 189 -6.38 -11.88 -4.63
C ILE A 189 -6.68 -12.13 -3.15
N PHE A 190 -7.17 -11.13 -2.41
CA PHE A 190 -7.50 -11.27 -1.00
C PHE A 190 -8.66 -12.24 -0.77
N LYS A 191 -9.65 -12.27 -1.66
CA LYS A 191 -10.72 -13.27 -1.63
C LYS A 191 -10.19 -14.70 -1.84
N HIS A 192 -9.24 -14.88 -2.78
CA HIS A 192 -8.60 -16.18 -3.02
C HIS A 192 -7.87 -16.71 -1.77
N TRP A 193 -7.31 -15.80 -0.97
CA TRP A 193 -6.58 -16.13 0.25
C TRP A 193 -7.41 -15.98 1.53
N ASP A 194 -8.73 -15.89 1.43
CA ASP A 194 -9.69 -15.87 2.55
C ASP A 194 -9.43 -14.74 3.58
N PHE A 195 -9.08 -13.55 3.07
CA PHE A 195 -9.03 -12.36 3.93
C PHE A 195 -10.43 -11.92 4.35
N SER A 196 -10.53 -11.17 5.46
CA SER A 196 -11.81 -10.67 5.96
C SER A 196 -12.45 -9.64 5.02
N HIS A 197 -13.78 -9.54 5.06
CA HIS A 197 -14.54 -8.57 4.30
C HIS A 197 -14.13 -7.12 4.63
N ASN A 198 -13.68 -6.84 5.86
CA ASN A 198 -13.18 -5.53 6.27
C ASN A 198 -11.89 -5.11 5.56
N ILE A 199 -11.17 -6.04 4.95
CA ILE A 199 -10.02 -5.76 4.08
C ILE A 199 -10.46 -5.74 2.62
N ILE A 200 -11.24 -6.74 2.21
CA ILE A 200 -11.63 -6.94 0.81
C ILE A 200 -12.51 -5.80 0.28
N PHE A 201 -13.61 -5.48 0.97
CA PHE A 201 -14.59 -4.52 0.44
C PHE A 201 -14.07 -3.09 0.35
N PRO A 202 -13.41 -2.50 1.35
CA PRO A 202 -12.85 -1.17 1.21
C PRO A 202 -11.91 -1.06 0.01
N ILE A 203 -11.05 -2.07 -0.22
CA ILE A 203 -10.11 -2.10 -1.34
C ILE A 203 -10.87 -2.30 -2.67
N ALA A 204 -11.83 -3.23 -2.73
CA ALA A 204 -12.56 -3.58 -3.96
C ALA A 204 -13.25 -2.37 -4.59
N PHE A 205 -13.75 -1.47 -3.76
CA PHE A 205 -14.62 -0.36 -4.17
C PHE A 205 -13.91 1.01 -4.18
N THR A 206 -12.61 1.10 -3.90
CA THR A 206 -11.85 2.36 -4.00
C THR A 206 -12.00 3.08 -5.35
N GLN A 207 -12.25 2.36 -6.43
CA GLN A 207 -12.40 2.89 -7.78
C GLN A 207 -13.80 2.65 -8.38
N ASP A 208 -14.77 2.24 -7.53
CA ASP A 208 -16.16 1.90 -7.91
C ASP A 208 -17.11 2.21 -6.74
N LEU A 209 -17.06 3.46 -6.25
CA LEU A 209 -17.78 3.87 -5.03
C LEU A 209 -19.29 3.81 -5.18
N GLU A 210 -19.82 4.02 -6.40
CA GLU A 210 -21.26 3.96 -6.67
C GLU A 210 -21.87 2.59 -6.36
N ASN A 211 -21.09 1.52 -6.55
CA ASN A 211 -21.51 0.16 -6.27
C ASN A 211 -21.07 -0.35 -4.89
N CYS A 212 -20.46 0.52 -4.08
CA CYS A 212 -19.95 0.15 -2.76
C CYS A 212 -21.10 -0.09 -1.78
N PRO A 213 -21.09 -1.21 -1.01
CA PRO A 213 -22.03 -1.37 0.08
C PRO A 213 -21.88 -0.25 1.11
N LYS A 214 -23.01 0.27 1.63
CA LYS A 214 -23.04 1.45 2.51
C LYS A 214 -22.13 1.31 3.73
N ASP A 215 -22.03 0.13 4.31
CA ASP A 215 -21.20 -0.14 5.50
C ASP A 215 -19.69 0.01 5.24
N PHE A 216 -19.29 -0.01 3.98
CA PHE A 216 -17.89 0.11 3.56
C PHE A 216 -17.59 1.39 2.78
N LEU A 217 -18.62 2.18 2.41
CA LEU A 217 -18.47 3.35 1.54
C LEU A 217 -17.45 4.34 2.11
N HIS A 218 -17.62 4.76 3.35
CA HIS A 218 -16.72 5.71 4.01
C HIS A 218 -15.25 5.22 4.03
N LYS A 219 -15.04 3.92 4.26
CA LYS A 219 -13.71 3.30 4.23
C LYS A 219 -13.11 3.29 2.83
N ALA A 220 -13.93 3.02 1.81
CA ALA A 220 -13.52 3.03 0.41
C ALA A 220 -13.18 4.44 -0.08
N GLU A 221 -13.94 5.47 0.36
CA GLU A 221 -13.67 6.88 0.09
C GLU A 221 -12.32 7.33 0.65
N VAL A 222 -12.03 6.99 1.91
CA VAL A 222 -10.73 7.27 2.54
C VAL A 222 -9.60 6.61 1.76
N LEU A 223 -9.74 5.33 1.41
CA LEU A 223 -8.72 4.62 0.63
C LEU A 223 -8.56 5.19 -0.78
N ASN A 224 -9.65 5.68 -1.41
CA ASN A 224 -9.58 6.35 -2.71
C ASN A 224 -8.70 7.61 -2.65
N VAL A 225 -8.91 8.48 -1.65
CA VAL A 225 -8.09 9.67 -1.43
C VAL A 225 -6.62 9.30 -1.28
N VAL A 226 -6.31 8.33 -0.42
CA VAL A 226 -4.94 7.90 -0.13
C VAL A 226 -4.29 7.23 -1.34
N LYS A 227 -5.05 6.43 -2.11
CA LYS A 227 -4.57 5.79 -3.34
C LYS A 227 -4.12 6.81 -4.39
N ILE A 228 -4.89 7.90 -4.56
CA ILE A 228 -4.54 9.01 -5.47
C ILE A 228 -3.30 9.73 -4.96
N LEU A 229 -3.27 10.10 -3.68
CA LEU A 229 -2.18 10.86 -3.07
C LEU A 229 -0.85 10.12 -3.12
N CYS A 230 -0.87 8.82 -2.83
CA CYS A 230 0.31 7.97 -2.70
C CYS A 230 0.55 7.10 -3.94
N ASP A 231 0.15 7.58 -5.14
CA ASP A 231 0.36 6.82 -6.37
C ASP A 231 1.81 6.35 -6.51
N ILE A 232 1.98 5.07 -6.85
CA ILE A 232 3.28 4.38 -6.88
C ILE A 232 4.33 5.05 -7.78
N ARG A 233 3.91 5.75 -8.83
CA ARG A 233 4.83 6.38 -9.80
C ARG A 233 5.32 7.74 -9.31
N ASN A 234 4.45 8.54 -8.68
CA ASN A 234 4.75 9.90 -8.28
C ASN A 234 4.04 10.26 -6.95
N PRO A 235 4.36 9.57 -5.84
CA PRO A 235 3.71 9.83 -4.56
C PRO A 235 3.92 11.29 -4.13
N LEU A 236 2.87 11.92 -3.61
CA LEU A 236 2.85 13.31 -3.16
C LEU A 236 3.21 14.36 -4.25
N SER A 237 3.10 14.03 -5.53
CA SER A 237 3.22 15.05 -6.59
C SER A 237 2.12 16.11 -6.46
N ASN A 238 2.40 17.34 -6.90
CA ASN A 238 1.42 18.43 -6.83
C ASN A 238 0.10 18.04 -7.50
N ASN A 239 0.16 17.36 -8.64
CA ASN A 239 -1.02 16.88 -9.35
C ASN A 239 -1.82 15.86 -8.53
N ASN A 240 -1.16 14.90 -7.87
CA ASN A 240 -1.82 13.92 -7.01
C ASN A 240 -2.43 14.58 -5.77
N ILE A 241 -1.76 15.59 -5.20
CA ILE A 241 -2.29 16.38 -4.09
C ILE A 241 -3.57 17.12 -4.50
N GLU A 242 -3.57 17.78 -5.66
CA GLU A 242 -4.75 18.48 -6.16
C GLU A 242 -5.93 17.52 -6.42
N LYS A 243 -5.66 16.35 -7.02
CA LYS A 243 -6.67 15.32 -7.26
C LYS A 243 -7.22 14.75 -5.94
N ALA A 244 -6.35 14.46 -4.98
CA ALA A 244 -6.75 13.96 -3.67
C ALA A 244 -7.58 15.00 -2.91
N LEU A 245 -7.17 16.28 -2.92
CA LEU A 245 -7.91 17.37 -2.27
C LEU A 245 -9.31 17.56 -2.87
N LYS A 246 -9.47 17.42 -4.18
CA LYS A 246 -10.79 17.42 -4.82
C LYS A 246 -11.68 16.32 -4.27
N LYS A 247 -11.13 15.12 -4.04
CA LYS A 247 -11.87 14.00 -3.45
C LYS A 247 -12.17 14.20 -1.97
N VAL A 248 -11.27 14.81 -1.20
CA VAL A 248 -11.53 15.22 0.20
C VAL A 248 -12.76 16.12 0.28
N LEU A 249 -12.85 17.12 -0.62
CA LEU A 249 -14.00 18.03 -0.70
C LEU A 249 -15.28 17.32 -1.17
N GLU A 250 -15.18 16.47 -2.19
CA GLU A 250 -16.31 15.70 -2.74
C GLU A 250 -16.95 14.78 -1.71
N TYR A 251 -16.13 14.13 -0.87
CA TYR A 251 -16.59 13.19 0.17
C TYR A 251 -16.90 13.88 1.51
N ASN A 252 -16.83 15.23 1.57
CA ASN A 252 -17.06 16.03 2.76
C ASN A 252 -16.15 15.65 3.95
N PHE A 253 -14.90 15.30 3.66
CA PHE A 253 -13.89 15.14 4.71
C PHE A 253 -13.38 16.51 5.18
N ASP A 254 -12.87 16.54 6.40
CA ASP A 254 -12.25 17.73 6.95
C ASP A 254 -10.91 18.03 6.23
N VAL A 255 -10.88 19.17 5.54
CA VAL A 255 -9.72 19.61 4.74
C VAL A 255 -8.53 19.99 5.63
N GLU A 256 -8.78 20.54 6.81
CA GLU A 256 -7.72 21.01 7.70
C GLU A 256 -6.89 19.83 8.22
N TYR A 257 -7.53 18.74 8.68
CA TYR A 257 -6.82 17.54 9.11
C TYR A 257 -6.06 16.87 7.96
N PHE A 258 -6.62 16.89 6.75
CA PHE A 258 -5.93 16.37 5.56
C PHE A 258 -4.67 17.16 5.25
N LEU A 259 -4.75 18.50 5.20
CA LEU A 259 -3.61 19.37 4.91
C LEU A 259 -2.54 19.30 5.99
N ASN A 260 -2.93 19.35 7.26
CA ASN A 260 -2.00 19.22 8.39
C ASN A 260 -1.21 17.89 8.32
N SER A 261 -1.88 16.80 7.93
CA SER A 261 -1.22 15.50 7.76
C SER A 261 -0.26 15.48 6.57
N LEU A 262 -0.64 16.12 5.47
CA LEU A 262 0.19 16.27 4.29
C LEU A 262 1.47 17.07 4.61
N ASP A 263 1.31 18.23 5.24
CA ASP A 263 2.42 19.10 5.60
C ASP A 263 3.39 18.43 6.58
N SER A 264 2.86 17.74 7.60
CA SER A 264 3.66 16.97 8.54
C SER A 264 4.52 15.91 7.86
N ILE A 265 3.97 15.20 6.86
CA ILE A 265 4.71 14.17 6.12
C ILE A 265 5.74 14.81 5.20
N ARG A 266 5.40 15.88 4.48
CA ARG A 266 6.32 16.59 3.58
C ARG A 266 7.51 17.17 4.34
N GLU A 267 7.27 17.86 5.46
CA GLU A 267 8.33 18.36 6.31
C GLU A 267 9.27 17.26 6.81
N ARG A 268 8.72 16.11 7.18
CA ARG A 268 9.52 14.94 7.60
C ARG A 268 10.40 14.43 6.45
N ILE A 269 9.84 14.27 5.26
CA ILE A 269 10.58 13.83 4.06
C ILE A 269 11.69 14.80 3.72
N GLU A 270 11.41 16.11 3.72
CA GLU A 270 12.40 17.15 3.41
C GLU A 270 13.54 17.18 4.42
N LYS A 271 13.24 17.20 5.71
CA LYS A 271 14.24 17.17 6.78
C LYS A 271 15.16 15.95 6.66
N ASN A 272 14.59 14.78 6.41
CA ASN A 272 15.37 13.55 6.32
C ASN A 272 16.20 13.45 5.03
N SER A 273 15.71 14.03 3.92
CA SER A 273 16.45 14.08 2.65
C SER A 273 17.68 15.01 2.75
N GLN A 274 17.57 16.14 3.46
CA GLN A 274 18.70 17.06 3.69
C GLN A 274 19.79 16.43 4.56
N HIS A 275 19.41 15.64 5.58
CA HIS A 275 20.36 14.96 6.45
C HIS A 275 21.16 13.86 5.74
N SER A 276 20.53 13.16 4.78
CA SER A 276 21.22 12.14 3.99
C SER A 276 22.25 12.70 3.03
N LEU A 277 22.07 13.94 2.55
CA LEU A 277 23.02 14.65 1.69
C LEU A 277 24.21 15.25 2.46
N SER A 278 24.03 15.57 3.75
CA SER A 278 25.09 16.16 4.59
C SER A 278 26.05 15.13 5.21
N ASN A 279 25.69 13.84 5.16
CA ASN A 279 26.47 12.73 5.74
C ASN A 279 27.20 11.87 4.68
N ASN A 280 27.12 12.23 3.40
CA ASN A 280 27.89 11.66 2.28
C ASN A 280 28.97 12.65 1.86
#